data_bc70d4642b55f70e063bdfd871ec8138
#
_entry.id   bc70d4642b55f70e063bdfd871ec8138
#
_cell.length_a   1.000
_cell.length_b   1.000
_cell.length_c   1.000
_cell.angle_alpha   90.00
_cell.angle_beta   90.00
_cell.angle_gamma   90.00
#
_symmetry.space_group_name_H-M   'P 1'
#
loop_
_entity.id
_entity.type
_entity.pdbx_description
1 polymer ?
#
loop_
_entity_poly.entity_id
_entity_poly.type
_entity_poly.pdbx_seq_one_letter_code
_entity_poly.pdbx_strand_id
1 'polypeptide(L)'
;CHGDFHGSNVLFNDGIYSVIDWIDAANGEPLLDAGRSYVDYAISSPEGAELYLARYCAASGANRQDVLQWLPIQAGVLYGALPDSFNAALLRLMDGQR
;
A
#
# COMPACT_ATOMS: atom_id res chain seq x y z
N CYS A 1 0.32 1.95 12.92
CA CYS A 1 0.63 1.47 11.57
C CYS A 1 2.14 1.53 11.30
N HIS A 2 2.59 0.76 10.31
CA HIS A 2 4.00 0.68 9.93
C HIS A 2 4.50 1.97 9.26
N GLY A 3 3.69 2.53 8.39
CA GLY A 3 3.99 3.77 7.68
C GLY A 3 4.65 3.59 6.32
N ASP A 4 5.28 2.45 6.08
CA ASP A 4 5.97 2.16 4.82
C ASP A 4 5.86 0.65 4.49
N PHE A 5 4.67 0.10 4.62
CA PHE A 5 4.44 -1.33 4.46
C PHE A 5 4.33 -1.70 2.99
N HIS A 6 5.33 -2.42 2.49
CA HIS A 6 5.37 -2.97 1.14
C HIS A 6 6.25 -4.23 1.11
N GLY A 7 6.22 -4.93 -0.02
CA GLY A 7 6.88 -6.24 -0.12
C GLY A 7 8.36 -6.24 0.21
N SER A 8 9.07 -5.16 -0.10
CA SER A 8 10.51 -5.07 0.19
C SER A 8 10.81 -4.96 1.68
N ASN A 9 9.83 -4.64 2.52
CA ASN A 9 9.97 -4.54 3.98
C ASN A 9 9.43 -5.77 4.69
N VAL A 10 9.24 -6.87 3.96
CA VAL A 10 8.83 -8.16 4.53
C VAL A 10 9.89 -9.19 4.16
N LEU A 11 10.47 -9.83 5.17
CA LEU A 11 11.45 -10.89 4.98
C LEU A 11 10.83 -12.24 5.33
N PHE A 12 11.26 -13.28 4.60
CA PHE A 12 10.85 -14.66 4.88
C PHE A 12 12.10 -15.50 5.11
N ASN A 13 12.14 -16.20 6.24
CA ASN A 13 13.24 -17.09 6.56
C ASN A 13 12.74 -18.23 7.46
N ASP A 14 13.02 -19.47 7.06
CA ASP A 14 12.67 -20.69 7.81
C ASP A 14 11.18 -20.73 8.18
N GLY A 15 10.30 -20.34 7.27
CA GLY A 15 8.87 -20.35 7.50
C GLY A 15 8.36 -19.16 8.31
N ILE A 16 9.21 -18.20 8.64
CA ILE A 16 8.85 -17.04 9.44
C ILE A 16 8.93 -15.78 8.58
N TYR A 17 7.86 -14.97 8.59
CA TYR A 17 7.84 -13.65 7.99
C TYR A 17 8.22 -12.60 9.03
N SER A 18 9.05 -11.65 8.64
CA SER A 18 9.46 -10.53 9.49
C SER A 18 9.22 -9.23 8.74
N VAL A 19 8.59 -8.27 9.41
CA VAL A 19 8.40 -6.92 8.87
C VAL A 19 9.51 -6.05 9.39
N ILE A 20 10.19 -5.35 8.49
CA ILE A 20 11.35 -4.52 8.81
C ILE A 20 11.10 -3.06 8.43
N ASP A 21 12.05 -2.19 8.79
CA ASP A 21 12.07 -0.76 8.45
C ASP A 21 10.88 0.00 9.03
N TRP A 22 10.85 0.04 10.37
CA TRP A 22 9.79 0.70 11.14
C TRP A 22 10.06 2.19 11.38
N ILE A 23 10.98 2.81 10.63
CA ILE A 23 11.38 4.21 10.85
C ILE A 23 10.17 5.15 10.82
N ASP A 24 9.24 4.89 9.90
CA ASP A 24 8.05 5.73 9.72
C ASP A 24 6.85 5.25 10.54
N ALA A 25 7.06 4.31 11.46
CA ALA A 25 5.98 3.76 12.27
C ALA A 25 5.33 4.83 13.14
N ALA A 26 4.02 4.80 13.22
CA ALA A 26 3.23 5.75 13.96
C ALA A 26 1.93 5.11 14.45
N ASN A 27 1.32 5.76 15.44
CA ASN A 27 0.00 5.37 15.88
C ASN A 27 -1.04 5.87 14.86
N GLY A 28 -1.85 4.98 14.31
CA GLY A 28 -2.81 5.38 13.29
C GLY A 28 -3.71 4.24 12.84
N GLU A 29 -4.48 4.51 11.79
CA GLU A 29 -5.42 3.56 11.21
C GLU A 29 -4.68 2.42 10.51
N PRO A 30 -4.90 1.15 10.90
CA PRO A 30 -4.20 0.01 10.28
C PRO A 30 -4.41 -0.10 8.77
N LEU A 31 -5.55 0.36 8.25
CA LEU A 31 -5.84 0.32 6.81
C LEU A 31 -4.96 1.25 6.00
N LEU A 32 -4.26 2.20 6.64
CA LEU A 32 -3.25 3.01 5.96
C LEU A 32 -2.13 2.14 5.40
N ASP A 33 -1.70 1.12 6.14
CA ASP A 33 -0.66 0.21 5.66
C ASP A 33 -1.15 -0.61 4.46
N ALA A 34 -2.39 -1.08 4.49
CA ALA A 34 -2.98 -1.80 3.36
C ALA A 34 -3.09 -0.90 2.13
N GLY A 35 -3.51 0.35 2.31
CA GLY A 35 -3.57 1.34 1.23
C GLY A 35 -2.19 1.62 0.66
N ARG A 36 -1.17 1.75 1.49
CA ARG A 36 0.21 1.96 1.03
C ARG A 36 0.70 0.79 0.17
N SER A 37 0.44 -0.43 0.59
CA SER A 37 0.84 -1.61 -0.18
C SER A 37 0.09 -1.67 -1.52
N TYR A 38 -1.20 -1.37 -1.52
CA TYR A 38 -1.98 -1.31 -2.77
C TYR A 38 -1.36 -0.33 -3.76
N VAL A 39 -1.06 0.90 -3.31
CA VAL A 39 -0.45 1.92 -4.17
C VAL A 39 0.88 1.44 -4.72
N ASP A 40 1.71 0.84 -3.88
CA ASP A 40 3.02 0.34 -4.30
C ASP A 40 2.90 -0.68 -5.43
N TYR A 41 1.93 -1.59 -5.36
CA TYR A 41 1.68 -2.52 -6.45
C TYR A 41 1.05 -1.83 -7.66
N ALA A 42 0.09 -0.94 -7.45
CA ALA A 42 -0.69 -0.35 -8.54
C ALA A 42 0.15 0.49 -9.49
N ILE A 43 1.22 1.14 -9.02
CA ILE A 43 2.08 1.97 -9.87
C ILE A 43 2.91 1.14 -10.86
N SER A 44 3.05 -0.17 -10.63
CA SER A 44 3.81 -1.04 -11.53
C SER A 44 2.98 -2.20 -12.07
N SER A 45 1.96 -2.66 -11.35
CA SER A 45 1.13 -3.79 -11.76
C SER A 45 -0.28 -3.67 -11.17
N PRO A 46 -1.24 -3.08 -11.90
CA PRO A 46 -2.62 -2.99 -11.43
C PRO A 46 -3.22 -4.34 -11.06
N GLU A 47 -2.88 -5.41 -11.80
CA GLU A 47 -3.34 -6.75 -11.50
C GLU A 47 -2.78 -7.26 -10.18
N GLY A 48 -1.53 -6.93 -9.89
CA GLY A 48 -0.90 -7.26 -8.61
C GLY A 48 -1.57 -6.57 -7.46
N ALA A 49 -1.94 -5.30 -7.63
CA ALA A 49 -2.67 -4.54 -6.61
C ALA A 49 -4.03 -5.17 -6.31
N GLU A 50 -4.78 -5.56 -7.33
CA GLU A 50 -6.08 -6.19 -7.14
C GLU A 50 -5.96 -7.55 -6.46
N LEU A 51 -4.96 -8.35 -6.82
CA LEU A 51 -4.70 -9.63 -6.16
C LEU A 51 -4.35 -9.43 -4.68
N TYR A 52 -3.48 -8.46 -4.39
CA TYR A 52 -3.12 -8.12 -3.01
C TYR A 52 -4.35 -7.72 -2.21
N LEU A 53 -5.19 -6.83 -2.75
CA LEU A 53 -6.38 -6.35 -2.06
C LEU A 53 -7.36 -7.49 -1.77
N ALA A 54 -7.58 -8.37 -2.74
CA ALA A 54 -8.47 -9.51 -2.56
C ALA A 54 -7.97 -10.42 -1.42
N ARG A 55 -6.67 -10.69 -1.40
CA ARG A 55 -6.06 -11.54 -0.37
C ARG A 55 -6.06 -10.89 0.99
N TYR A 56 -5.77 -9.58 1.05
CA TYR A 56 -5.79 -8.82 2.29
C TYR A 56 -7.20 -8.82 2.90
N CYS A 57 -8.22 -8.54 2.11
CA CYS A 57 -9.60 -8.52 2.60
C CYS A 57 -10.06 -9.90 3.07
N ALA A 58 -9.69 -10.96 2.34
CA ALA A 58 -10.02 -12.33 2.75
C ALA A 58 -9.37 -12.70 4.08
N ALA A 59 -8.13 -12.30 4.29
CA ALA A 59 -7.39 -12.65 5.50
C ALA A 59 -7.80 -11.81 6.72
N SER A 60 -8.09 -10.53 6.52
CA SER A 60 -8.36 -9.57 7.62
C SER A 60 -9.83 -9.40 7.94
N GLY A 61 -10.73 -9.75 7.02
CA GLY A 61 -12.15 -9.44 7.13
C GLY A 61 -12.52 -8.02 6.77
N ALA A 62 -11.55 -7.19 6.35
CA ALA A 62 -11.81 -5.81 5.95
C ALA A 62 -12.61 -5.74 4.66
N ASN A 63 -13.38 -4.68 4.51
CA ASN A 63 -14.08 -4.40 3.26
C ASN A 63 -13.13 -3.73 2.26
N ARG A 64 -13.31 -4.07 0.99
CA ARG A 64 -12.55 -3.46 -0.10
C ARG A 64 -12.61 -1.93 -0.06
N GLN A 65 -13.80 -1.37 0.13
CA GLN A 65 -13.98 0.09 0.14
C GLN A 65 -13.28 0.76 1.31
N ASP A 66 -13.17 0.09 2.43
CA ASP A 66 -12.49 0.64 3.60
C ASP A 66 -11.00 0.80 3.37
N VAL A 67 -10.40 -0.06 2.57
CA VAL A 67 -8.99 0.09 2.14
C VAL A 67 -8.87 1.18 1.08
N LEU A 68 -9.72 1.12 0.06
CA LEU A 68 -9.61 2.01 -1.11
C LEU A 68 -9.83 3.48 -0.77
N GLN A 69 -10.58 3.79 0.28
CA GLN A 69 -10.80 5.18 0.69
C GLN A 69 -9.50 5.90 1.07
N TRP A 70 -8.46 5.16 1.44
CA TRP A 70 -7.18 5.72 1.86
C TRP A 70 -6.21 5.95 0.70
N LEU A 71 -6.54 5.48 -0.53
CA LEU A 71 -5.62 5.57 -1.66
C LEU A 71 -5.24 7.00 -2.03
N PRO A 72 -6.17 7.98 -2.07
CA PRO A 72 -5.78 9.35 -2.41
C PRO A 72 -4.73 9.91 -1.45
N ILE A 73 -4.86 9.63 -0.16
CA ILE A 73 -3.91 10.09 0.85
C ILE A 73 -2.57 9.41 0.66
N GLN A 74 -2.55 8.09 0.50
CA GLN A 74 -1.29 7.35 0.34
C GLN A 74 -0.59 7.70 -0.97
N ALA A 75 -1.33 7.88 -2.05
CA ALA A 75 -0.74 8.33 -3.32
C ALA A 75 -0.16 9.73 -3.18
N GLY A 76 -0.84 10.62 -2.46
CA GLY A 76 -0.36 11.97 -2.20
C GLY A 76 0.94 12.00 -1.40
N VAL A 77 1.08 11.12 -0.41
CA VAL A 77 2.31 10.99 0.38
C VAL A 77 3.49 10.57 -0.51
N LEU A 78 3.24 9.68 -1.48
CA LEU A 78 4.29 9.19 -2.36
C LEU A 78 4.60 10.12 -3.52
N TYR A 79 3.67 11.01 -3.86
CA TYR A 79 3.90 12.00 -4.92
C TYR A 79 5.04 12.93 -4.50
N GLY A 80 6.08 12.99 -5.31
CA GLY A 80 7.28 13.74 -4.99
C GLY A 80 8.33 12.97 -4.19
N ALA A 81 7.96 11.87 -3.53
CA ALA A 81 8.91 11.00 -2.83
C ALA A 81 9.48 9.91 -3.74
N LEU A 82 8.74 9.55 -4.79
CA LEU A 82 9.18 8.58 -5.80
C LEU A 82 9.65 9.32 -7.06
N PRO A 83 10.39 8.63 -7.97
CA PRO A 83 10.81 9.22 -9.24
C PRO A 83 9.62 9.75 -10.05
N ASP A 84 9.86 10.81 -10.82
CA ASP A 84 8.81 11.48 -11.59
C ASP A 84 8.09 10.55 -12.59
N SER A 85 8.74 9.47 -12.99
CA SER A 85 8.12 8.49 -13.89
C SER A 85 6.84 7.87 -13.32
N PHE A 86 6.63 7.92 -11.99
CA PHE A 86 5.44 7.40 -11.35
C PHE A 86 4.34 8.46 -11.15
N ASN A 87 4.60 9.72 -11.47
CA ASN A 87 3.67 10.82 -11.16
C ASN A 87 2.30 10.64 -11.81
N ALA A 88 2.23 10.19 -13.06
CA ALA A 88 0.96 10.01 -13.74
C ALA A 88 0.08 8.98 -13.04
N ALA A 89 0.67 7.84 -12.64
CA ALA A 89 -0.06 6.80 -11.92
C ALA A 89 -0.52 7.28 -10.53
N LEU A 90 0.35 8.01 -9.82
CA LEU A 90 0.01 8.56 -8.51
C LEU A 90 -1.11 9.59 -8.58
N LEU A 91 -1.08 10.47 -9.59
CA LEU A 91 -2.14 11.47 -9.79
C LEU A 91 -3.48 10.81 -10.05
N ARG A 92 -3.51 9.73 -10.83
CA ARG A 92 -4.75 8.99 -11.07
C ARG A 92 -5.33 8.40 -9.78
N LEU A 93 -4.47 7.86 -8.92
CA LEU A 93 -4.90 7.31 -7.63
C LEU A 93 -5.36 8.40 -6.67
N MET A 94 -4.71 9.58 -6.70
CA MET A 94 -5.13 10.73 -5.90
C MET A 94 -6.53 11.22 -6.31
N ASP A 95 -6.88 11.10 -7.59
CA ASP A 95 -8.20 11.46 -8.11
C ASP A 95 -9.24 10.34 -7.94
N GLY A 96 -8.89 9.24 -7.29
CA GLY A 96 -9.78 8.11 -7.10
C GLY A 96 -9.91 7.20 -8.31
N GLN A 97 -9.08 7.35 -9.33
CA GLN A 97 -9.06 6.49 -10.51
C GLN A 97 -8.11 5.31 -10.30
N ARG A 98 -8.55 4.13 -10.69
CA ARG A 98 -7.79 2.90 -10.51
C ARG A 98 -7.69 2.10 -11.79
#